data_9d7aed95830970ca5a9795c3df92cfed
#
_entry.id   9d7aed95830970ca5a9795c3df92cfed
#
_cell.length_a   1.000
_cell.length_b   1.000
_cell.length_c   1.000
_cell.angle_alpha   90.00
_cell.angle_beta   90.00
_cell.angle_gamma   90.00
#
_symmetry.space_group_name_H-M   'P 1'
#
loop_
_entity.id
_entity.type
_entity.pdbx_description
1 polymer ?
#
loop_
_entity_poly.entity_id
_entity_poly.type
_entity_poly.pdbx_seq_one_letter_code
_entity_poly.pdbx_strand_id
1 'polypeptide(L)'
;MNIIKTTSELSKFCTYASKLDYLTVDTEFLRERTYYPKLCLIQLAIPSDQEANAVLVDPLDNQLDLSPLYELFLNTNVVKVFHAARQDLEIFFHDKNIIPKPLFDTQLAAMVCGFGEQVGYETLVRSISVSYTHLRAHETLLY
;
A
#
# COMPACT_ATOMS: atom_id res chain seq x y z
N MET A 1 6.28 -1.91 -14.18
CA MET A 1 5.16 -2.20 -13.25
C MET A 1 4.19 -3.10 -13.99
N ASN A 2 3.85 -4.25 -13.42
CA ASN A 2 3.02 -5.26 -14.08
C ASN A 2 1.55 -5.01 -13.75
N ILE A 3 0.68 -5.14 -14.78
CA ILE A 3 -0.77 -5.05 -14.60
C ILE A 3 -1.31 -6.46 -14.47
N ILE A 4 -2.01 -6.74 -13.38
CA ILE A 4 -2.76 -7.99 -13.19
C ILE A 4 -4.04 -7.91 -14.01
N LYS A 5 -4.22 -8.87 -14.92
CA LYS A 5 -5.35 -8.91 -15.86
C LYS A 5 -6.31 -10.07 -15.61
N THR A 6 -5.91 -11.03 -14.80
CA THR A 6 -6.72 -12.23 -14.55
C THR A 6 -6.82 -12.54 -13.05
N THR A 7 -7.91 -13.15 -12.65
CA THR A 7 -8.11 -13.63 -11.27
C THR A 7 -7.02 -14.64 -10.86
N SER A 8 -6.52 -15.44 -11.80
CA SER A 8 -5.44 -16.40 -11.54
C SER A 8 -4.12 -15.69 -11.20
N GLU A 9 -3.77 -14.62 -11.92
CA GLU A 9 -2.58 -13.80 -11.61
C GLU A 9 -2.72 -13.13 -10.24
N LEU A 10 -3.90 -12.56 -9.94
CA LEU A 10 -4.19 -11.96 -8.65
C LEU A 10 -4.07 -12.97 -7.51
N SER A 11 -4.64 -14.16 -7.68
CA SER A 11 -4.59 -15.24 -6.69
C SER A 11 -3.14 -15.69 -6.43
N LYS A 12 -2.31 -15.82 -7.47
CA LYS A 12 -0.89 -16.16 -7.33
C LYS A 12 -0.14 -15.09 -6.55
N PHE A 13 -0.36 -13.81 -6.89
CA PHE A 13 0.23 -12.69 -6.17
C PHE A 13 -0.18 -12.69 -4.69
N CYS A 14 -1.47 -12.81 -4.40
CA CYS A 14 -1.99 -12.83 -3.03
C CYS A 14 -1.49 -14.03 -2.23
N THR A 15 -1.38 -15.21 -2.85
CA THR A 15 -0.80 -16.41 -2.21
C THR A 15 0.67 -16.22 -1.86
N TYR A 16 1.43 -15.55 -2.72
CA TYR A 16 2.82 -15.21 -2.40
C TYR A 16 2.90 -14.16 -1.28
N ALA A 17 2.14 -13.06 -1.41
CA ALA A 17 2.10 -11.99 -0.43
C ALA A 17 1.65 -12.45 0.97
N SER A 18 0.78 -13.46 1.05
CA SER A 18 0.30 -14.05 2.32
C SER A 18 1.40 -14.69 3.18
N LYS A 19 2.57 -14.95 2.60
CA LYS A 19 3.75 -15.53 3.29
C LYS A 19 4.74 -14.48 3.76
N LEU A 20 4.50 -13.21 3.45
CA LEU A 20 5.38 -12.09 3.79
C LEU A 20 4.85 -11.35 5.01
N ASP A 21 5.72 -10.57 5.65
CA ASP A 21 5.35 -9.81 6.85
C ASP A 21 4.42 -8.64 6.54
N TYR A 22 4.56 -8.03 5.36
CA TYR A 22 3.74 -6.89 4.95
C TYR A 22 3.62 -6.75 3.43
N LEU A 23 2.62 -5.98 3.02
CA LEU A 23 2.51 -5.41 1.68
C LEU A 23 2.12 -3.94 1.77
N THR A 24 2.50 -3.15 0.78
CA THR A 24 2.04 -1.77 0.65
C THR A 24 0.84 -1.70 -0.26
N VAL A 25 -0.09 -0.82 0.07
CA VAL A 25 -1.34 -0.60 -0.68
C VAL A 25 -1.52 0.88 -0.90
N ASP A 26 -1.85 1.25 -2.13
CA ASP A 26 -2.26 2.59 -2.52
C ASP A 26 -3.44 2.49 -3.48
N THR A 27 -4.33 3.49 -3.50
CA THR A 27 -5.51 3.48 -4.38
C THR A 27 -5.64 4.79 -5.14
N GLU A 28 -6.16 4.67 -6.36
CA GLU A 28 -6.64 5.82 -7.13
C GLU A 28 -8.17 5.73 -7.26
N PHE A 29 -8.85 6.83 -7.04
CA PHE A 29 -10.30 6.89 -7.08
C PHE A 29 -10.80 8.19 -7.69
N LEU A 30 -11.99 8.13 -8.28
CA LEU A 30 -12.70 9.29 -8.80
C LEU A 30 -13.80 9.72 -7.83
N ARG A 31 -13.84 11.02 -7.54
CA ARG A 31 -14.91 11.64 -6.77
C ARG A 31 -15.59 12.69 -7.65
N GLU A 32 -16.41 12.23 -8.59
CA GLU A 32 -17.21 13.10 -9.44
C GLU A 32 -18.67 13.06 -8.98
N ARG A 33 -19.24 14.18 -8.56
CA ARG A 33 -20.69 14.37 -8.29
C ARG A 33 -21.40 13.30 -7.45
N THR A 34 -20.68 12.31 -6.94
CA THR A 34 -21.18 11.24 -6.10
C THR A 34 -20.71 11.43 -4.66
N TYR A 35 -21.54 11.04 -3.72
CA TYR A 35 -21.18 11.10 -2.30
C TYR A 35 -20.03 10.15 -1.97
N TYR A 36 -20.01 8.98 -2.60
CA TYR A 36 -18.94 7.98 -2.43
C TYR A 36 -17.98 7.99 -3.62
N PRO A 37 -16.67 7.93 -3.36
CA PRO A 37 -15.67 7.83 -4.42
C PRO A 37 -15.75 6.47 -5.10
N LYS A 38 -15.45 6.44 -6.40
CA LYS A 38 -15.35 5.22 -7.19
C LYS A 38 -13.89 4.77 -7.24
N LEU A 39 -13.60 3.59 -6.75
CA LEU A 39 -12.27 2.98 -6.85
C LEU A 39 -11.93 2.68 -8.31
N CYS A 40 -10.78 3.15 -8.78
CA CYS A 40 -10.35 3.04 -10.18
C CYS A 40 -9.07 2.25 -10.35
N LEU A 41 -8.19 2.23 -9.35
CA LEU A 41 -6.93 1.50 -9.42
C LEU A 41 -6.48 1.11 -8.01
N ILE A 42 -5.91 -0.07 -7.88
CA ILE A 42 -5.22 -0.50 -6.66
C ILE A 42 -3.78 -0.78 -7.02
N GLN A 43 -2.84 -0.19 -6.29
CA GLN A 43 -1.43 -0.45 -6.41
C GLN A 43 -0.99 -1.29 -5.21
N LEU A 44 -0.33 -2.39 -5.47
CA LEU A 44 0.19 -3.29 -4.44
C LEU A 44 1.68 -3.47 -4.64
N ALA A 45 2.46 -3.43 -3.57
CA ALA A 45 3.87 -3.80 -3.63
C ALA A 45 4.25 -4.67 -2.43
N ILE A 46 5.16 -5.58 -2.67
CA ILE A 46 5.69 -6.50 -1.67
C ILE A 46 7.19 -6.27 -1.48
N PRO A 47 7.74 -6.53 -0.27
CA PRO A 47 9.16 -6.41 -0.04
C PRO A 47 9.96 -7.31 -0.99
N SER A 48 11.00 -6.74 -1.61
CA SER A 48 11.91 -7.47 -2.51
C SER A 48 13.25 -6.77 -2.58
N ASP A 49 14.31 -7.55 -2.70
CA ASP A 49 15.67 -7.06 -2.97
C ASP A 49 15.89 -6.71 -4.46
N GLN A 50 14.92 -7.04 -5.31
CA GLN A 50 14.95 -6.75 -6.75
C GLN A 50 13.94 -5.67 -7.10
N GLU A 51 14.25 -4.86 -8.11
CA GLU A 51 13.34 -3.82 -8.59
C GLU A 51 11.96 -4.39 -8.96
N ALA A 52 10.93 -3.74 -8.41
CA ALA A 52 9.53 -3.80 -8.83
C ALA A 52 8.78 -5.12 -8.65
N ASN A 53 8.55 -5.52 -7.41
CA ASN A 53 7.40 -6.38 -7.09
C ASN A 53 6.14 -5.53 -6.82
N ALA A 54 5.97 -4.46 -7.60
CA ALA A 54 4.76 -3.66 -7.59
C ALA A 54 3.85 -4.07 -8.76
N VAL A 55 2.57 -4.23 -8.45
CA VAL A 55 1.53 -4.59 -9.41
C VAL A 55 0.37 -3.61 -9.36
N LEU A 56 -0.30 -3.46 -10.50
CA LEU A 56 -1.53 -2.69 -10.63
C LEU A 56 -2.70 -3.66 -10.79
N VAL A 57 -3.79 -3.38 -10.10
CA VAL A 57 -5.04 -4.14 -10.17
C VAL A 57 -6.15 -3.18 -10.60
N ASP A 58 -6.87 -3.51 -11.67
CA ASP A 58 -8.01 -2.74 -12.17
C ASP A 58 -9.31 -3.25 -11.55
N PRO A 59 -9.89 -2.57 -10.55
CA PRO A 59 -11.14 -2.99 -9.92
C PRO A 59 -12.38 -2.76 -10.80
N LEU A 60 -12.24 -2.09 -11.93
CA LEU A 60 -13.32 -1.83 -12.88
C LEU A 60 -13.48 -2.95 -13.91
N ASP A 61 -12.49 -3.83 -14.03
CA ASP A 61 -12.58 -5.00 -14.90
C ASP A 61 -13.55 -6.03 -14.30
N ASN A 62 -14.73 -6.15 -14.92
CA ASN A 62 -15.79 -7.07 -14.48
C ASN A 62 -15.42 -8.56 -14.59
N GLN A 63 -14.32 -8.90 -15.28
CA GLN A 63 -13.82 -10.27 -15.39
C GLN A 63 -12.84 -10.63 -14.28
N LEU A 64 -12.36 -9.64 -13.54
CA LEU A 64 -11.42 -9.81 -12.46
C LEU A 64 -12.16 -9.95 -11.11
N ASP A 65 -12.10 -11.13 -10.53
CA ASP A 65 -12.59 -11.35 -9.16
C ASP A 65 -11.55 -10.88 -8.15
N LEU A 66 -11.93 -9.90 -7.31
CA LEU A 66 -11.07 -9.30 -6.28
C LEU A 66 -11.10 -10.07 -4.95
N SER A 67 -11.88 -11.16 -4.84
CA SER A 67 -11.98 -11.94 -3.60
C SER A 67 -10.64 -12.36 -3.02
N PRO A 68 -9.63 -12.82 -3.80
CA PRO A 68 -8.31 -13.15 -3.26
C PRO A 68 -7.61 -11.96 -2.58
N LEU A 69 -7.80 -10.74 -3.10
CA LEU A 69 -7.25 -9.53 -2.49
C LEU A 69 -7.95 -9.19 -1.17
N TYR A 70 -9.28 -9.30 -1.12
CA TYR A 70 -10.01 -9.03 0.11
C TYR A 70 -9.72 -10.05 1.20
N GLU A 71 -9.51 -11.32 0.85
CA GLU A 71 -9.02 -12.35 1.78
C GLU A 71 -7.63 -11.99 2.33
N LEU A 72 -6.72 -11.53 1.47
CA LEU A 72 -5.41 -11.05 1.89
C LEU A 72 -5.52 -9.82 2.82
N PHE A 73 -6.46 -8.90 2.56
CA PHE A 73 -6.69 -7.74 3.43
C PHE A 73 -7.16 -8.13 4.84
N LEU A 74 -7.85 -9.23 4.98
CA LEU A 74 -8.31 -9.76 6.26
C LEU A 74 -7.31 -10.73 6.92
N ASN A 75 -6.24 -11.13 6.22
CA ASN A 75 -5.21 -12.00 6.78
C ASN A 75 -4.41 -11.26 7.86
N THR A 76 -4.58 -11.66 9.11
CA THR A 76 -3.96 -11.01 10.27
C THR A 76 -2.45 -11.23 10.41
N ASN A 77 -1.87 -12.14 9.63
CA ASN A 77 -0.43 -12.41 9.62
C ASN A 77 0.36 -11.44 8.72
N VAL A 78 -0.31 -10.67 7.88
CA VAL A 78 0.30 -9.74 6.93
C VAL A 78 -0.12 -8.32 7.24
N VAL A 79 0.82 -7.42 7.49
CA VAL A 79 0.53 -6.00 7.72
C VAL A 79 0.22 -5.29 6.40
N LYS A 80 -0.87 -4.54 6.33
CA LYS A 80 -1.20 -3.68 5.19
C LYS A 80 -0.70 -2.28 5.49
N VAL A 81 0.30 -1.85 4.72
CA VAL A 81 0.96 -0.55 4.89
C VAL A 81 0.36 0.45 3.91
N PHE A 82 -0.13 1.56 4.43
CA PHE A 82 -0.68 2.68 3.67
C PHE A 82 0.06 3.97 4.00
N HIS A 83 -0.19 5.00 3.23
CA HIS A 83 0.16 6.38 3.57
C HIS A 83 -1.10 7.25 3.54
N ALA A 84 -1.50 7.81 4.69
CA ALA A 84 -2.75 8.57 4.84
C ALA A 84 -4.01 7.73 4.50
N ALA A 85 -4.14 6.57 5.10
CA ALA A 85 -5.07 5.48 4.77
C ALA A 85 -6.56 5.82 4.86
N ARG A 86 -6.97 6.92 5.47
CA ARG A 86 -8.37 7.19 5.80
C ARG A 86 -9.32 7.05 4.62
N GLN A 87 -8.98 7.64 3.46
CA GLN A 87 -9.84 7.62 2.28
C GLN A 87 -9.89 6.23 1.65
N ASP A 88 -8.77 5.50 1.63
CA ASP A 88 -8.70 4.13 1.13
C ASP A 88 -9.60 3.20 1.97
N LEU A 89 -9.56 3.34 3.29
CA LEU A 89 -10.38 2.56 4.20
C LEU A 89 -11.88 2.84 4.02
N GLU A 90 -12.25 4.12 3.83
CA GLU A 90 -13.63 4.51 3.54
C GLU A 90 -14.16 3.84 2.27
N ILE A 91 -13.32 3.74 1.22
CA ILE A 91 -13.68 3.08 -0.04
C ILE A 91 -13.90 1.58 0.16
N PHE A 92 -12.96 0.87 0.76
CA PHE A 92 -13.09 -0.58 0.99
C PHE A 92 -14.25 -0.91 1.92
N PHE A 93 -14.48 -0.09 2.93
CA PHE A 93 -15.62 -0.27 3.83
C PHE A 93 -16.95 -0.04 3.11
N HIS A 94 -17.04 1.00 2.28
CA HIS A 94 -18.26 1.28 1.51
C HIS A 94 -18.55 0.18 0.49
N ASP A 95 -17.55 -0.24 -0.27
CA ASP A 95 -17.74 -1.17 -1.39
C ASP A 95 -17.97 -2.62 -0.93
N LYS A 96 -17.29 -3.06 0.12
CA LYS A 96 -17.25 -4.46 0.54
C LYS A 96 -17.43 -4.69 2.03
N ASN A 97 -17.67 -3.63 2.81
CA ASN A 97 -17.71 -3.69 4.27
C ASN A 97 -16.45 -4.33 4.89
N ILE A 98 -15.29 -4.05 4.29
CA ILE A 98 -13.99 -4.58 4.69
C ILE A 98 -13.10 -3.44 5.16
N ILE A 99 -12.44 -3.66 6.29
CA ILE A 99 -11.32 -2.83 6.77
C ILE A 99 -10.08 -3.72 6.79
N PRO A 100 -9.06 -3.41 5.97
CA PRO A 100 -7.79 -4.13 6.00
C PRO A 100 -7.18 -4.15 7.40
N LYS A 101 -6.74 -5.33 7.86
CA LYS A 101 -6.14 -5.51 9.20
C LYS A 101 -5.14 -6.66 9.25
N PRO A 102 -4.03 -6.54 10.03
CA PRO A 102 -3.57 -5.31 10.69
C PRO A 102 -3.16 -4.25 9.69
N LEU A 103 -3.28 -2.98 10.10
CA LEU A 103 -2.98 -1.83 9.27
C LEU A 103 -1.86 -1.01 9.89
N PHE A 104 -0.95 -0.51 9.05
CA PHE A 104 0.09 0.44 9.42
C PHE A 104 0.01 1.66 8.50
N ASP A 105 -0.20 2.84 9.07
CA ASP A 105 -0.22 4.11 8.33
C ASP A 105 1.09 4.86 8.54
N THR A 106 1.88 4.99 7.48
CA THR A 106 3.18 5.66 7.53
C THR A 106 3.07 7.16 7.81
N GLN A 107 1.94 7.82 7.48
CA GLN A 107 1.73 9.22 7.84
C GLN A 107 1.53 9.38 9.36
N LEU A 108 0.74 8.52 9.99
CA LEU A 108 0.56 8.52 11.44
C LEU A 108 1.86 8.17 12.18
N ALA A 109 2.60 7.18 11.67
CA ALA A 109 3.91 6.82 12.22
C ALA A 109 4.89 7.99 12.12
N ALA A 110 4.93 8.68 10.99
CA ALA A 110 5.77 9.86 10.78
C ALA A 110 5.41 11.01 11.74
N MET A 111 4.13 11.22 12.02
CA MET A 111 3.67 12.21 13.00
C MET A 111 4.23 11.91 14.39
N VAL A 112 4.17 10.66 14.82
CA VAL A 112 4.72 10.22 16.13
C VAL A 112 6.25 10.39 16.17
N CYS A 113 6.92 10.22 15.02
CA CYS A 113 8.38 10.40 14.89
C CYS A 113 8.81 11.87 14.71
N GLY A 114 7.88 12.83 14.73
CA GLY A 114 8.21 14.26 14.68
C GLY A 114 8.35 14.85 13.26
N PHE A 115 7.91 14.16 12.20
CA PHE A 115 7.93 14.68 10.83
C PHE A 115 6.78 15.66 10.50
N GLY A 116 5.87 15.94 11.47
CA GLY A 116 4.69 16.79 11.29
C GLY A 116 3.38 15.99 11.18
N GLU A 117 2.25 16.71 11.31
CA GLU A 117 0.94 16.06 11.46
C GLU A 117 0.40 15.44 10.17
N GLN A 118 0.77 15.96 9.01
CA GLN A 118 0.24 15.52 7.71
C GLN A 118 1.33 15.52 6.62
N VAL A 119 2.49 14.91 6.95
CA VAL A 119 3.58 14.84 5.98
C VAL A 119 3.17 14.02 4.76
N GLY A 120 3.37 14.59 3.57
CA GLY A 120 3.15 13.90 2.30
C GLY A 120 4.19 12.80 2.05
N TYR A 121 3.82 11.78 1.30
CA TYR A 121 4.67 10.62 1.00
C TYR A 121 6.04 11.01 0.45
N GLU A 122 6.07 11.85 -0.59
CA GLU A 122 7.32 12.28 -1.24
C GLU A 122 8.25 13.02 -0.26
N THR A 123 7.68 13.91 0.57
CA THR A 123 8.44 14.65 1.58
C THR A 123 9.01 13.71 2.63
N LEU A 124 8.22 12.73 3.09
CA LEU A 124 8.66 11.73 4.06
C LEU A 124 9.79 10.88 3.50
N VAL A 125 9.65 10.36 2.26
CA VAL A 125 10.68 9.56 1.61
C VAL A 125 11.98 10.34 1.46
N ARG A 126 11.92 11.59 1.02
CA ARG A 126 13.10 12.47 0.90
C ARG A 126 13.79 12.67 2.25
N SER A 127 13.02 12.96 3.30
CA SER A 127 13.54 13.20 4.64
C SER A 127 14.26 11.97 5.20
N ILE A 128 13.67 10.80 5.06
CA ILE A 128 14.27 9.53 5.52
C ILE A 128 15.50 9.18 4.68
N SER A 129 15.46 9.34 3.36
CA SER A 129 16.57 9.03 2.45
C SER A 129 17.78 9.92 2.72
N VAL A 130 17.58 11.22 2.96
CA VAL A 130 18.65 12.15 3.30
C VAL A 130 19.26 11.78 4.65
N SER A 131 18.44 11.50 5.66
CA SER A 131 18.93 11.08 6.98
C SER A 131 19.78 9.81 6.90
N TYR A 132 19.34 8.83 6.11
CA TYR A 132 20.07 7.58 5.90
C TYR A 132 21.41 7.79 5.19
N THR A 133 21.46 8.70 4.20
CA THR A 133 22.71 9.05 3.49
C THR A 133 23.72 9.72 4.43
N HIS A 134 23.26 10.59 5.32
CA HIS A 134 24.12 11.23 6.33
C HIS A 134 24.67 10.22 7.35
N LEU A 135 23.87 9.28 7.82
CA LEU A 135 24.31 8.22 8.73
C LEU A 135 25.40 7.36 8.09
N ARG A 136 25.21 6.94 6.82
CA ARG A 136 26.24 6.18 6.08
C ARG A 136 27.54 6.97 5.87
N ALA A 137 27.45 8.25 5.59
CA ALA A 137 28.64 9.10 5.44
C ALA A 137 29.45 9.20 6.76
N HIS A 138 28.78 9.21 7.90
CA HIS A 138 29.44 9.18 9.22
C HIS A 138 30.08 7.82 9.53
N GLU A 139 29.44 6.72 9.17
CA GLU A 139 30.02 5.39 9.37
C GLU A 139 31.27 5.14 8.51
N THR A 140 31.34 5.72 7.32
CA THR A 140 32.51 5.60 6.42
C THR A 140 33.71 6.43 6.88
N LEU A 141 33.54 7.38 7.79
CA LEU A 141 34.62 8.19 8.35
C LEU A 141 35.24 7.60 9.61
N LEU A 142 34.73 6.47 10.10
CA LEU A 142 35.19 5.77 11.30
C LEU A 142 36.06 4.53 11.03
N TYR A 143 36.43 4.30 9.76
CA TYR A 143 37.36 3.23 9.37
C TYR A 143 38.57 3.78 8.63
#